data_7611c9f0212d8dac824e48589ed0bfee
#
_entry.id   7611c9f0212d8dac824e48589ed0bfee
#
_cell.length_a   1.000
_cell.length_b   1.000
_cell.length_c   1.000
_cell.angle_alpha   90.00
_cell.angle_beta   90.00
_cell.angle_gamma   90.00
#
_symmetry.space_group_name_H-M   'P 1'
#
loop_
_entity.id
_entity.type
_entity.pdbx_description
1 polymer ?
#
loop_
_entity_poly.entity_id
_entity_poly.type
_entity_poly.pdbx_seq_one_letter_code
_entity_poly.pdbx_strand_id
1 'polypeptide(L)'
;MKNLVISASLSLDERISYWVKYFNNLNYNVLNYPKKINENNFLEIYPSIYRDFLESIIKADTLFIMNEDKNGVKGYIGSAVYAELCFAIAQNLIYDKNIEIYLYQMPSVEVSCYKEIKLWLELDKIKIWNN
;
A
#
# COMPACT_ATOMS: atom_id res chain seq x y z
N MET A 1 1.84 6.99 -18.93
CA MET A 1 2.47 6.74 -17.61
C MET A 1 1.39 6.45 -16.60
N LYS A 2 1.48 5.31 -15.89
CA LYS A 2 0.52 4.96 -14.86
C LYS A 2 0.88 5.62 -13.54
N ASN A 3 -0.16 6.04 -12.82
CA ASN A 3 -0.02 6.59 -11.47
C ASN A 3 0.00 5.47 -10.43
N LEU A 4 0.89 5.56 -9.47
CA LEU A 4 1.09 4.51 -8.48
C LEU A 4 1.23 5.11 -7.08
N VAL A 5 0.64 4.43 -6.09
CA VAL A 5 0.83 4.76 -4.67
C VAL A 5 1.46 3.55 -3.98
N ILE A 6 2.41 3.82 -3.10
CA ILE A 6 3.03 2.78 -2.28
C ILE A 6 2.45 2.86 -0.87
N SER A 7 1.95 1.73 -0.37
CA SER A 7 1.50 1.58 1.02
C SER A 7 2.47 0.65 1.75
N ALA A 8 2.96 1.08 2.90
CA ALA A 8 3.99 0.33 3.63
C ALA A 8 4.06 0.79 5.08
N SER A 9 4.67 -0.05 5.92
CA SER A 9 5.02 0.35 7.28
C SER A 9 6.12 1.42 7.23
N LEU A 10 5.90 2.53 7.93
CA LEU A 10 6.85 3.65 7.91
C LEU A 10 8.22 3.27 8.50
N SER A 11 8.27 2.24 9.35
CA SER A 11 9.55 1.77 9.89
C SER A 11 10.46 1.15 8.82
N LEU A 12 9.94 0.89 7.62
CA LEU A 12 10.71 0.38 6.48
C LEU A 12 11.11 1.51 5.53
N ASP A 13 11.38 2.69 6.03
CA ASP A 13 11.59 3.91 5.23
C ASP A 13 12.70 3.79 4.18
N GLU A 14 13.80 3.10 4.50
CA GLU A 14 14.88 2.88 3.53
C GLU A 14 14.40 2.03 2.36
N ARG A 15 13.57 1.01 2.63
CA ARG A 15 13.03 0.18 1.58
C ARG A 15 11.99 0.94 0.75
N ILE A 16 11.23 1.83 1.38
CA ILE A 16 10.30 2.68 0.64
C ILE A 16 11.04 3.50 -0.39
N SER A 17 12.18 4.11 -0.03
CA SER A 17 13.00 4.89 -0.97
C SER A 17 13.48 4.04 -2.14
N TYR A 18 13.88 2.79 -1.87
CA TYR A 18 14.28 1.86 -2.92
C TYR A 18 13.13 1.64 -3.91
N TRP A 19 11.92 1.40 -3.41
CA TRP A 19 10.78 1.09 -4.28
C TRP A 19 10.27 2.30 -5.04
N VAL A 20 10.40 3.50 -4.48
CA VAL A 20 10.09 4.73 -5.22
C VAL A 20 10.98 4.82 -6.47
N LYS A 21 12.29 4.60 -6.30
CA LYS A 21 13.22 4.61 -7.45
C LYS A 21 12.92 3.49 -8.43
N TYR A 22 12.61 2.29 -7.90
CA TYR A 22 12.27 1.14 -8.73
C TYR A 22 11.11 1.45 -9.65
N PHE A 23 10.02 1.99 -9.11
CA PHE A 23 8.84 2.29 -9.92
C PHE A 23 9.06 3.48 -10.85
N ASN A 24 9.82 4.49 -10.42
CA ASN A 24 10.19 5.58 -11.32
C ASN A 24 10.97 5.05 -12.52
N ASN A 25 11.88 4.11 -12.31
CA ASN A 25 12.65 3.50 -13.39
C ASN A 25 11.79 2.64 -14.33
N LEU A 26 10.67 2.13 -13.85
CA LEU A 26 9.70 1.41 -14.67
C LEU A 26 8.68 2.34 -15.35
N ASN A 27 8.92 3.64 -15.28
CA ASN A 27 8.06 4.65 -15.91
C ASN A 27 6.67 4.77 -15.26
N TYR A 28 6.59 4.52 -13.94
CA TYR A 28 5.42 4.87 -13.16
C TYR A 28 5.57 6.27 -12.58
N ASN A 29 4.46 6.94 -12.39
CA ASN A 29 4.41 8.21 -11.66
C ASN A 29 3.98 7.91 -10.22
N VAL A 30 4.94 7.95 -9.29
CA VAL A 30 4.65 7.66 -7.87
C VAL A 30 4.00 8.89 -7.25
N LEU A 31 2.69 8.81 -7.00
CA LEU A 31 1.91 9.93 -6.49
C LEU A 31 2.16 10.17 -5.01
N ASN A 32 2.29 9.10 -4.23
CA ASN A 32 2.42 9.21 -2.78
C ASN A 32 3.03 7.92 -2.20
N TYR A 33 3.60 8.07 -1.03
CA TYR A 33 4.17 6.97 -0.25
C TYR A 33 4.31 7.45 1.20
N PRO A 34 4.46 6.55 2.19
CA PRO A 34 4.55 6.96 3.60
C PRO A 34 5.78 7.82 3.87
N LYS A 35 5.59 8.90 4.62
CA LYS A 35 6.66 9.83 5.01
C LYS A 35 6.54 10.11 6.50
N LYS A 36 7.68 10.29 7.16
CA LYS A 36 7.70 10.65 8.56
C LYS A 36 7.15 12.06 8.77
N ILE A 37 6.36 12.20 9.83
CA ILE A 37 5.79 13.48 10.22
C ILE A 37 6.55 13.94 11.46
N ASN A 38 7.41 14.94 11.32
CA ASN A 38 8.23 15.47 12.40
C ASN A 38 7.68 16.79 12.93
N GLU A 39 6.36 16.83 13.17
CA GLU A 39 5.68 18.03 13.63
C GLU A 39 5.23 17.88 15.08
N ASN A 40 5.34 18.95 15.86
CA ASN A 40 4.88 18.95 17.24
C ASN A 40 3.35 18.81 17.33
N ASN A 41 2.64 19.16 16.26
CA ASN A 41 1.19 19.14 16.21
C ASN A 41 0.68 17.93 15.41
N PHE A 42 1.34 16.78 15.58
CA PHE A 42 1.03 15.56 14.81
C PHE A 42 -0.46 15.24 14.80
N LEU A 43 -1.12 15.27 15.97
CA LEU A 43 -2.54 14.90 16.05
C LEU A 43 -3.44 15.87 15.29
N GLU A 44 -3.01 17.12 15.15
CA GLU A 44 -3.80 18.12 14.40
C GLU A 44 -3.68 17.92 12.89
N ILE A 45 -2.49 17.57 12.40
CA ILE A 45 -2.23 17.50 10.97
C ILE A 45 -2.46 16.10 10.38
N TYR A 46 -2.44 15.05 11.22
CA TYR A 46 -2.56 13.69 10.73
C TYR A 46 -3.82 13.44 9.89
N PRO A 47 -5.02 13.92 10.30
CA PRO A 47 -6.21 13.66 9.50
C PRO A 47 -6.11 14.19 8.07
N SER A 48 -5.52 15.38 7.87
CA SER A 48 -5.38 15.93 6.52
C SER A 48 -4.34 15.17 5.71
N ILE A 49 -3.24 14.72 6.36
CA ILE A 49 -2.21 13.93 5.69
C ILE A 49 -2.80 12.59 5.26
N TYR A 50 -3.57 11.95 6.13
CA TYR A 50 -4.17 10.65 5.80
C TYR A 50 -5.22 10.80 4.71
N ARG A 51 -6.02 11.87 4.75
CA ARG A 51 -6.98 12.16 3.67
C ARG A 51 -6.26 12.31 2.34
N ASP A 52 -5.16 13.07 2.31
CA ASP A 52 -4.39 13.26 1.08
C ASP A 52 -3.85 11.92 0.56
N PHE A 53 -3.44 11.04 1.46
CA PHE A 53 -2.97 9.71 1.07
C PHE A 53 -4.09 8.90 0.44
N LEU A 54 -5.27 8.88 1.07
CA LEU A 54 -6.43 8.16 0.54
C LEU A 54 -6.88 8.74 -0.80
N GLU A 55 -6.86 10.06 -0.95
CA GLU A 55 -7.18 10.70 -2.23
C GLU A 55 -6.18 10.31 -3.31
N SER A 56 -4.92 10.15 -2.96
CA SER A 56 -3.90 9.66 -3.89
C SER A 56 -4.24 8.26 -4.39
N ILE A 57 -4.76 7.40 -3.51
CA ILE A 57 -5.18 6.05 -3.89
C ILE A 57 -6.33 6.11 -4.90
N ILE A 58 -7.29 7.02 -4.69
CA ILE A 58 -8.40 7.19 -5.63
C ILE A 58 -7.89 7.58 -7.02
N LYS A 59 -6.84 8.37 -7.09
CA LYS A 59 -6.26 8.84 -8.35
C LYS A 59 -5.28 7.85 -8.98
N ALA A 60 -4.91 6.80 -8.26
CA ALA A 60 -3.90 5.86 -8.73
C ALA A 60 -4.50 4.85 -9.69
N ASP A 61 -3.67 4.39 -10.62
CA ASP A 61 -3.96 3.21 -11.44
C ASP A 61 -3.52 1.95 -10.70
N THR A 62 -2.54 2.07 -9.81
CA THR A 62 -1.93 0.95 -9.13
C THR A 62 -1.65 1.30 -7.67
N LEU A 63 -2.02 0.40 -6.77
CA LEU A 63 -1.61 0.45 -5.37
C LEU A 63 -0.65 -0.71 -5.12
N PHE A 64 0.56 -0.38 -4.70
CA PHE A 64 1.57 -1.38 -4.36
C PHE A 64 1.71 -1.46 -2.85
N ILE A 65 1.38 -2.62 -2.29
CA ILE A 65 1.56 -2.92 -0.87
C ILE A 65 2.97 -3.46 -0.72
N MET A 66 3.87 -2.65 -0.17
CA MET A 66 5.29 -3.01 -0.01
C MET A 66 5.44 -3.78 1.30
N ASN A 67 4.98 -5.02 1.34
CA ASN A 67 4.99 -5.84 2.54
C ASN A 67 6.26 -6.68 2.62
N GLU A 68 7.39 -6.01 2.78
CA GLU A 68 8.65 -6.69 3.07
C GLU A 68 8.64 -7.22 4.50
N ASP A 69 9.61 -8.07 4.81
CA ASP A 69 9.69 -8.66 6.13
C ASP A 69 9.96 -7.60 7.20
N LYS A 70 9.31 -7.76 8.35
CA LYS A 70 9.49 -6.84 9.47
C LYS A 70 9.48 -7.63 10.78
N ASN A 71 10.51 -7.41 11.59
CA ASN A 71 10.65 -8.06 12.92
C ASN A 71 10.51 -9.59 12.85
N GLY A 72 11.10 -10.20 11.81
CA GLY A 72 11.06 -11.65 11.63
C GLY A 72 9.75 -12.18 11.06
N VAL A 73 8.77 -11.32 10.76
CA VAL A 73 7.50 -11.73 10.17
C VAL A 73 7.56 -11.51 8.67
N LYS A 74 7.47 -12.60 7.92
CA LYS A 74 7.50 -12.53 6.45
C LYS A 74 6.25 -11.86 5.90
N GLY A 75 6.45 -10.89 5.02
CA GLY A 75 5.35 -10.21 4.34
C GLY A 75 4.45 -9.43 5.28
N TYR A 76 5.03 -8.79 6.28
CA TYR A 76 4.29 -8.08 7.32
C TYR A 76 3.33 -7.04 6.75
N ILE A 77 2.07 -7.12 7.19
CA ILE A 77 1.03 -6.13 6.87
C ILE A 77 0.41 -5.70 8.20
N GLY A 78 0.64 -4.45 8.58
CA GLY A 78 0.04 -3.89 9.78
C GLY A 78 -1.38 -3.39 9.52
N SER A 79 -2.05 -2.96 10.58
CA SER A 79 -3.45 -2.53 10.49
C SER A 79 -3.66 -1.32 9.58
N ALA A 80 -2.75 -0.34 9.61
CA ALA A 80 -2.88 0.85 8.76
C ALA A 80 -2.75 0.49 7.28
N VAL A 81 -1.79 -0.36 6.93
CA VAL A 81 -1.59 -0.81 5.56
C VAL A 81 -2.79 -1.63 5.08
N TYR A 82 -3.31 -2.50 5.94
CA TYR A 82 -4.49 -3.29 5.59
C TYR A 82 -5.71 -2.39 5.38
N ALA A 83 -5.88 -1.34 6.18
CA ALA A 83 -6.97 -0.38 5.99
C ALA A 83 -6.88 0.30 4.61
N GLU A 84 -5.68 0.65 4.17
CA GLU A 84 -5.47 1.28 2.87
C GLU A 84 -5.76 0.31 1.72
N LEU A 85 -5.37 -0.95 1.89
CA LEU A 85 -5.69 -1.99 0.91
C LEU A 85 -7.20 -2.17 0.80
N CYS A 86 -7.90 -2.25 1.92
CA CYS A 86 -9.36 -2.40 1.93
C CYS A 86 -10.05 -1.19 1.33
N PHE A 87 -9.50 0.00 1.54
CA PHE A 87 -10.03 1.22 0.92
C PHE A 87 -9.99 1.12 -0.61
N ALA A 88 -8.87 0.64 -1.15
CA ALA A 88 -8.74 0.47 -2.60
C ALA A 88 -9.71 -0.59 -3.14
N ILE A 89 -9.86 -1.71 -2.41
CA ILE A 89 -10.83 -2.73 -2.79
C ILE A 89 -12.25 -2.14 -2.79
N ALA A 90 -12.59 -1.35 -1.76
CA ALA A 90 -13.91 -0.72 -1.67
C ALA A 90 -14.15 0.24 -2.84
N GLN A 91 -13.14 1.00 -3.25
CA GLN A 91 -13.25 1.86 -4.42
C GLN A 91 -13.60 1.06 -5.68
N ASN A 92 -12.95 -0.08 -5.86
CA ASN A 92 -13.23 -0.94 -7.01
C ASN A 92 -14.62 -1.55 -6.95
N LEU A 93 -15.05 -2.04 -5.78
CA LEU A 93 -16.31 -2.74 -5.64
C LEU A 93 -17.53 -1.81 -5.65
N ILE A 94 -17.39 -0.62 -5.08
CA ILE A 94 -18.54 0.29 -4.90
C ILE A 94 -18.63 1.30 -6.03
N TYR A 95 -17.50 1.84 -6.47
CA TYR A 95 -17.46 2.93 -7.44
C TYR A 95 -16.90 2.51 -8.79
N ASP A 96 -16.76 1.20 -9.03
CA ASP A 96 -16.29 0.63 -10.29
C ASP A 96 -14.93 1.21 -10.75
N LYS A 97 -14.07 1.52 -9.79
CA LYS A 97 -12.69 1.89 -10.11
C LYS A 97 -11.93 0.66 -10.57
N ASN A 98 -10.83 0.87 -11.25
CA ASN A 98 -9.95 -0.19 -11.75
C ASN A 98 -8.55 -0.05 -11.18
N ILE A 99 -8.46 0.10 -9.88
CA ILE A 99 -7.15 0.18 -9.22
C ILE A 99 -6.56 -1.23 -9.18
N GLU A 100 -5.40 -1.42 -9.83
CA GLU A 100 -4.68 -2.67 -9.72
C GLU A 100 -3.95 -2.70 -8.37
N ILE A 101 -4.18 -3.74 -7.58
CA ILE A 101 -3.63 -3.85 -6.24
C ILE A 101 -2.66 -5.00 -6.19
N TYR A 102 -1.40 -4.70 -5.85
CA TYR A 102 -0.34 -5.70 -5.79
C TYR A 102 0.27 -5.77 -4.39
N LEU A 103 0.59 -6.99 -3.97
CA LEU A 103 1.45 -7.22 -2.80
C LEU A 103 2.86 -7.52 -3.29
N TYR A 104 3.86 -7.11 -2.53
CA TYR A 104 5.23 -7.50 -2.83
C TYR A 104 5.41 -9.02 -2.72
N GLN A 105 4.81 -9.65 -1.70
CA GLN A 105 4.91 -11.10 -1.49
C GLN A 105 3.70 -11.61 -0.70
N MET A 106 3.52 -12.93 -0.71
CA MET A 106 2.49 -13.56 0.12
C MET A 106 2.87 -13.40 1.60
N PRO A 107 1.96 -12.92 2.45
CA PRO A 107 2.27 -12.79 3.87
C PRO A 107 2.32 -14.15 4.57
N SER A 108 3.09 -14.20 5.67
CA SER A 108 3.09 -15.35 6.58
C SER A 108 1.72 -15.53 7.23
N VAL A 109 1.41 -16.77 7.62
CA VAL A 109 0.18 -17.09 8.38
C VAL A 109 0.12 -16.35 9.72
N GLU A 110 1.26 -15.84 10.20
CA GLU A 110 1.31 -15.06 11.44
C GLU A 110 0.73 -13.65 11.29
N VAL A 111 0.62 -13.16 10.06
CA VAL A 111 0.06 -11.82 9.80
C VAL A 111 -1.43 -11.87 10.09
N SER A 112 -1.92 -10.91 10.90
CA SER A 112 -3.30 -10.96 11.39
C SER A 112 -4.36 -10.98 10.30
N CYS A 113 -4.10 -10.34 9.17
CA CYS A 113 -5.04 -10.31 8.05
C CYS A 113 -4.77 -11.39 6.99
N TYR A 114 -3.99 -12.42 7.33
CA TYR A 114 -3.60 -13.45 6.37
C TYR A 114 -4.80 -14.09 5.67
N LYS A 115 -5.83 -14.45 6.42
CA LYS A 115 -7.00 -15.13 5.86
C LYS A 115 -7.73 -14.26 4.83
N GLU A 116 -7.88 -12.97 5.14
CA GLU A 116 -8.53 -12.02 4.25
C GLU A 116 -7.70 -11.77 3.01
N ILE A 117 -6.39 -11.64 3.17
CA ILE A 117 -5.48 -11.48 2.02
C ILE A 117 -5.58 -12.70 1.09
N LYS A 118 -5.56 -13.90 1.66
CA LYS A 118 -5.67 -15.13 0.87
C LYS A 118 -6.98 -15.16 0.09
N LEU A 119 -8.08 -14.75 0.73
CA LEU A 119 -9.38 -14.69 0.07
C LEU A 119 -9.37 -13.72 -1.12
N TRP A 120 -8.83 -12.52 -0.92
CA TRP A 120 -8.76 -11.53 -2.01
C TRP A 120 -7.88 -11.98 -3.16
N LEU A 121 -6.80 -12.72 -2.86
CA LEU A 121 -5.95 -13.31 -3.91
C LEU A 121 -6.72 -14.39 -4.69
N GLU A 122 -7.46 -15.25 -4.01
CA GLU A 122 -8.26 -16.29 -4.66
C GLU A 122 -9.35 -15.69 -5.54
N LEU A 123 -9.92 -14.55 -5.14
CA LEU A 123 -10.94 -13.84 -5.90
C LEU A 123 -10.36 -12.94 -7.00
N ASP A 124 -9.06 -12.93 -7.16
CA ASP A 124 -8.36 -12.09 -8.15
C ASP A 124 -8.58 -10.59 -7.94
N LYS A 125 -8.90 -10.17 -6.72
CA LYS A 125 -9.06 -8.75 -6.40
C LYS A 125 -7.74 -8.08 -6.08
N ILE A 126 -6.74 -8.86 -5.70
CA ILE A 126 -5.36 -8.42 -5.51
C ILE A 126 -4.44 -9.47 -6.13
N LYS A 127 -3.20 -9.09 -6.41
CA LYS A 127 -2.22 -9.98 -7.03
C LYS A 127 -0.86 -9.80 -6.39
N ILE A 128 0.01 -10.79 -6.57
CA ILE A 128 1.41 -10.66 -6.15
C ILE A 128 2.19 -9.98 -7.28
N TRP A 129 3.00 -9.01 -6.91
CA TRP A 129 3.84 -8.31 -7.89
C TRP A 129 4.84 -9.28 -8.48
N ASN A 130 4.92 -9.29 -9.80
CA ASN A 130 5.77 -10.21 -10.52
C ASN A 130 6.36 -9.48 -11.72
N ASN A 131 7.58 -9.01 -11.54
CA ASN A 131 8.24 -8.27 -12.62
C ASN A 131 9.63 -8.78 -12.87
#